data_dbd2e1e0b943d9c46aa1496777be8895
#
_entry.id   dbd2e1e0b943d9c46aa1496777be8895
#
_cell.length_a   1.000
_cell.length_b   1.000
_cell.length_c   1.000
_cell.angle_alpha   90.00
_cell.angle_beta   90.00
_cell.angle_gamma   90.00
#
_symmetry.space_group_name_H-M   'P 1'
#
loop_
_entity.id
_entity.type
_entity.pdbx_description
1 polymer ?
#
loop_
_entity_poly.entity_id
_entity_poly.type
_entity_poly.pdbx_seq_one_letter_code
_entity_poly.pdbx_strand_id
1 'polypeptide(L)'
;MKPVFIITGEKSSGKTTFPLDLSKMLQQKGYEVGGFVARHDLITDSYILCNLQTNHEVLLMQQIAPFHQSRYHFELFPDGVEAGKNWINAILQKPLQLVVIDEIGRYELAGELWYEGFTNLINSSIPVLFTAKTKHLKIIVEKWKIEPVAIFHPPDFINTKKAFAQIDSLLLQSFFS
;
A
#
# COMPACT_ATOMS: atom_id res chain seq x y z
N MET A 1 1.24 5.69 -20.52
CA MET A 1 0.25 5.24 -19.50
C MET A 1 0.99 5.01 -18.19
N LYS A 2 0.52 5.55 -17.04
CA LYS A 2 1.20 5.38 -15.76
C LYS A 2 1.29 3.90 -15.37
N PRO A 3 2.41 3.41 -14.85
CA PRO A 3 2.49 2.05 -14.36
C PRO A 3 1.75 1.87 -13.04
N VAL A 4 1.00 0.77 -12.93
CA VAL A 4 0.40 0.29 -11.69
C VAL A 4 0.99 -1.07 -11.37
N PHE A 5 1.57 -1.19 -10.17
CA PHE A 5 2.18 -2.39 -9.63
C PHE A 5 1.32 -2.95 -8.51
N ILE A 6 1.20 -4.26 -8.44
CA ILE A 6 0.42 -4.92 -7.37
C ILE A 6 1.31 -5.94 -6.66
N ILE A 7 1.27 -5.93 -5.34
CA ILE A 7 1.81 -7.00 -4.51
C ILE A 7 0.62 -7.76 -3.92
N THR A 8 0.54 -9.06 -4.17
CA THR A 8 -0.57 -9.88 -3.68
C THR A 8 -0.08 -11.13 -2.98
N GLY A 9 -0.84 -11.60 -2.00
CA GLY A 9 -0.53 -12.80 -1.24
C GLY A 9 -1.46 -12.96 -0.04
N GLU A 10 -1.31 -14.07 0.67
CA GLU A 10 -2.09 -14.36 1.87
C GLU A 10 -1.62 -13.55 3.09
N LYS A 11 -2.36 -13.65 4.20
CA LYS A 11 -1.95 -13.03 5.47
C LYS A 11 -0.54 -13.53 5.85
N SER A 12 0.30 -12.62 6.33
CA SER A 12 1.69 -12.92 6.75
C SER A 12 2.64 -13.42 5.65
N SER A 13 2.31 -13.18 4.38
CA SER A 13 3.17 -13.54 3.24
C SER A 13 4.31 -12.54 2.96
N GLY A 14 4.51 -11.53 3.81
CA GLY A 14 5.53 -10.49 3.59
C GLY A 14 5.05 -9.27 2.77
N LYS A 15 3.74 -9.15 2.52
CA LYS A 15 3.18 -8.04 1.72
C LYS A 15 3.51 -6.64 2.23
N THR A 16 3.73 -6.47 3.53
CA THR A 16 4.10 -5.18 4.12
C THR A 16 5.61 -4.98 4.15
N THR A 17 6.38 -6.02 4.47
CA THR A 17 7.86 -5.95 4.49
C THR A 17 8.42 -5.70 3.10
N PHE A 18 7.89 -6.39 2.11
CA PHE A 18 8.36 -6.28 0.73
C PHE A 18 8.24 -4.87 0.14
N PRO A 19 7.08 -4.16 0.18
CA PRO A 19 6.98 -2.79 -0.31
C PRO A 19 7.80 -1.80 0.52
N LEU A 20 8.00 -2.05 1.81
CA LEU A 20 8.86 -1.22 2.65
C LEU A 20 10.32 -1.29 2.21
N ASP A 21 10.86 -2.50 2.01
CA ASP A 21 12.23 -2.70 1.55
C ASP A 21 12.44 -2.17 0.13
N LEU A 22 11.47 -2.41 -0.75
CA LEU A 22 11.47 -1.90 -2.11
C LEU A 22 11.48 -0.38 -2.16
N SER A 23 10.66 0.28 -1.33
CA SER A 23 10.62 1.74 -1.21
C SER A 23 11.96 2.30 -0.77
N LYS A 24 12.61 1.69 0.22
CA LYS A 24 13.97 2.09 0.66
C LYS A 24 15.01 1.97 -0.45
N MET A 25 14.96 0.87 -1.23
CA MET A 25 15.90 0.68 -2.35
C MET A 25 15.69 1.74 -3.44
N LEU A 26 14.43 2.07 -3.77
CA LEU A 26 14.11 3.11 -4.75
C LEU A 26 14.54 4.50 -4.25
N GLN A 27 14.27 4.83 -2.99
CA GLN A 27 14.71 6.08 -2.38
C GLN A 27 16.25 6.21 -2.37
N GLN A 28 16.98 5.13 -2.07
CA GLN A 28 18.44 5.10 -2.14
C GLN A 28 18.97 5.32 -3.56
N LYS A 29 18.20 4.97 -4.59
CA LYS A 29 18.51 5.24 -5.99
C LYS A 29 18.15 6.67 -6.43
N GLY A 30 17.49 7.45 -5.58
CA GLY A 30 17.10 8.83 -5.84
C GLY A 30 15.66 9.03 -6.31
N TYR A 31 14.80 8.00 -6.24
CA TYR A 31 13.38 8.16 -6.55
C TYR A 31 12.64 8.87 -5.41
N GLU A 32 11.75 9.79 -5.79
CA GLU A 32 10.76 10.38 -4.87
C GLU A 32 9.61 9.42 -4.65
N VAL A 33 9.68 8.64 -3.56
CA VAL A 33 8.66 7.66 -3.18
C VAL A 33 7.87 8.17 -2.00
N GLY A 34 6.55 8.22 -2.15
CA GLY A 34 5.61 8.59 -1.07
C GLY A 34 4.64 7.45 -0.74
N GLY A 35 3.78 7.71 0.23
CA GLY A 35 2.79 6.74 0.68
C GLY A 35 3.05 6.20 2.07
N PHE A 36 2.45 5.06 2.36
CA PHE A 36 2.57 4.42 3.67
C PHE A 36 2.41 2.91 3.58
N VAL A 37 2.91 2.22 4.62
CA VAL A 37 2.66 0.81 4.88
C VAL A 37 1.97 0.63 6.24
N ALA A 38 1.19 -0.43 6.39
CA ALA A 38 0.49 -0.80 7.62
C ALA A 38 1.22 -1.95 8.33
N ARG A 39 2.15 -1.62 9.21
CA ARG A 39 2.97 -2.61 9.93
C ARG A 39 2.15 -3.26 11.05
N HIS A 40 2.12 -4.59 11.08
CA HIS A 40 1.51 -5.34 12.16
C HIS A 40 2.48 -5.48 13.35
N ASP A 41 2.06 -4.98 14.51
CA ASP A 41 2.72 -5.23 15.79
C ASP A 41 2.14 -6.49 16.42
N LEU A 42 2.94 -7.53 16.51
CA LEU A 42 2.53 -8.84 17.05
C LEU A 42 2.35 -8.85 18.57
N ILE A 43 2.94 -7.89 19.28
CA ILE A 43 2.84 -7.82 20.75
C ILE A 43 1.50 -7.25 21.16
N THR A 44 1.08 -6.17 20.49
CA THR A 44 -0.15 -5.46 20.80
C THR A 44 -1.32 -5.87 19.90
N ASP A 45 -1.06 -6.73 18.90
CA ASP A 45 -1.98 -7.12 17.83
C ASP A 45 -2.66 -5.89 17.20
N SER A 46 -1.82 -4.93 16.82
CA SER A 46 -2.24 -3.66 16.24
C SER A 46 -1.59 -3.43 14.87
N TYR A 47 -2.19 -2.55 14.10
CA TYR A 47 -1.64 -2.06 12.83
C TYR A 47 -1.24 -0.60 12.97
N ILE A 48 0.01 -0.31 12.67
CA ILE A 48 0.61 1.01 12.74
C ILE A 48 0.89 1.46 11.31
N LEU A 49 0.31 2.60 10.93
CA LEU A 49 0.67 3.24 9.67
C LEU A 49 2.04 3.90 9.79
N CYS A 50 2.92 3.61 8.84
CA CYS A 50 4.25 4.18 8.75
C CYS A 50 4.37 4.97 7.44
N ASN A 51 4.51 6.29 7.54
CA ASN A 51 4.71 7.18 6.39
C ASN A 51 6.12 6.99 5.81
N LEU A 52 6.21 6.71 4.51
CA LEU A 52 7.47 6.39 3.84
C LEU A 52 8.41 7.58 3.60
N GLN A 53 7.89 8.81 3.65
CA GLN A 53 8.69 10.02 3.47
C GLN A 53 9.20 10.59 4.79
N THR A 54 8.37 10.58 5.82
CA THR A 54 8.65 11.25 7.10
C THR A 54 9.03 10.29 8.21
N ASN A 55 8.82 8.97 8.02
CA ASN A 55 8.90 7.93 9.06
C ASN A 55 7.94 8.18 10.25
N HIS A 56 6.93 9.04 10.07
CA HIS A 56 5.91 9.26 11.09
C HIS A 56 5.03 8.02 11.20
N GLU A 57 4.81 7.56 12.44
CA GLU A 57 4.00 6.39 12.76
C GLU A 57 2.75 6.83 13.51
N VAL A 58 1.61 6.19 13.21
CA VAL A 58 0.34 6.40 13.88
C VAL A 58 -0.44 5.10 13.99
N LEU A 59 -1.08 4.86 15.13
CA LEU A 59 -1.94 3.69 15.35
C LEU A 59 -3.17 3.78 14.45
N LEU A 60 -3.37 2.78 13.58
CA LEU A 60 -4.53 2.71 12.70
C LEU A 60 -5.65 1.87 13.30
N MET A 61 -5.33 0.66 13.75
CA MET A 61 -6.32 -0.25 14.32
C MET A 61 -5.66 -1.22 15.29
N GLN A 62 -6.45 -1.69 16.25
CA GLN A 62 -6.03 -2.69 17.21
C GLN A 62 -7.08 -3.76 17.38
N GLN A 63 -6.66 -5.01 17.58
CA GLN A 63 -7.56 -6.10 17.92
C GLN A 63 -8.02 -5.94 19.36
N ILE A 64 -9.33 -5.90 19.55
CA ILE A 64 -9.95 -5.81 20.86
C ILE A 64 -10.59 -7.14 21.21
N ALA A 65 -10.26 -7.66 22.39
CA ALA A 65 -10.95 -8.82 22.95
C ALA A 65 -12.36 -8.41 23.39
N PRO A 66 -13.41 -9.08 22.92
CA PRO A 66 -14.77 -8.72 23.30
C PRO A 66 -15.02 -9.10 24.77
N PHE A 67 -15.56 -8.19 25.55
CA PHE A 67 -15.94 -8.43 26.95
C PHE A 67 -17.04 -9.52 27.08
N HIS A 68 -17.83 -9.77 26.02
CA HIS A 68 -18.95 -10.73 26.00
C HIS A 68 -19.25 -11.37 24.64
N GLN A 69 -18.34 -11.31 23.65
CA GLN A 69 -18.58 -11.87 22.31
C GLN A 69 -17.48 -12.85 21.91
N SER A 70 -17.88 -13.92 21.21
CA SER A 70 -16.99 -15.01 20.78
C SER A 70 -16.06 -14.65 19.59
N ARG A 71 -15.97 -13.39 19.15
CA ARG A 71 -15.16 -12.99 18.00
C ARG A 71 -14.36 -11.75 18.29
N TYR A 72 -13.05 -11.84 18.11
CA TYR A 72 -12.17 -10.67 18.07
C TYR A 72 -12.52 -9.78 16.88
N HIS A 73 -12.51 -8.46 17.09
CA HIS A 73 -12.66 -7.48 16.04
C HIS A 73 -11.55 -6.42 16.13
N PHE A 74 -11.24 -5.79 15.00
CA PHE A 74 -10.34 -4.65 14.99
C PHE A 74 -11.14 -3.36 15.16
N GLU A 75 -10.73 -2.54 16.12
CA GLU A 75 -11.22 -1.18 16.26
C GLU A 75 -10.29 -0.22 15.50
N LEU A 76 -10.90 0.67 14.71
CA LEU A 76 -10.20 1.72 13.99
C LEU A 76 -10.04 2.95 14.89
N PHE A 77 -8.85 3.54 14.86
CA PHE A 77 -8.53 4.77 15.58
C PHE A 77 -8.69 5.97 14.64
N PRO A 78 -9.51 6.97 15.00
CA PRO A 78 -9.78 8.14 14.16
C PRO A 78 -8.52 8.87 13.71
N ASP A 79 -7.54 9.05 14.59
CA ASP A 79 -6.27 9.74 14.29
C ASP A 79 -5.47 9.02 13.20
N GLY A 80 -5.45 7.69 13.22
CA GLY A 80 -4.80 6.88 12.19
C GLY A 80 -5.50 6.97 10.84
N VAL A 81 -6.84 6.96 10.87
CA VAL A 81 -7.65 7.11 9.65
C VAL A 81 -7.45 8.50 9.04
N GLU A 82 -7.48 9.54 9.86
CA GLU A 82 -7.28 10.92 9.41
C GLU A 82 -5.86 11.15 8.88
N ALA A 83 -4.84 10.65 9.58
CA ALA A 83 -3.46 10.73 9.13
C ALA A 83 -3.27 10.11 7.74
N GLY A 84 -3.78 8.90 7.51
CA GLY A 84 -3.67 8.24 6.21
C GLY A 84 -4.38 9.01 5.09
N LYS A 85 -5.58 9.55 5.35
CA LYS A 85 -6.30 10.41 4.39
C LYS A 85 -5.51 11.68 4.07
N ASN A 86 -4.97 12.34 5.09
CA ASN A 86 -4.18 13.56 4.92
C ASN A 86 -2.88 13.28 4.15
N TRP A 87 -2.22 12.14 4.39
CA TRP A 87 -1.03 11.74 3.64
C TRP A 87 -1.33 11.49 2.16
N ILE A 88 -2.43 10.80 1.82
CA ILE A 88 -2.83 10.59 0.43
C ILE A 88 -3.14 11.94 -0.25
N ASN A 89 -3.87 12.83 0.41
CA ASN A 89 -4.17 14.16 -0.13
C ASN A 89 -2.90 14.98 -0.38
N ALA A 90 -1.94 14.93 0.55
CA ALA A 90 -0.64 15.62 0.39
C ALA A 90 0.18 15.04 -0.77
N ILE A 91 0.13 13.73 -0.97
CA ILE A 91 0.79 13.02 -2.06
C ILE A 91 0.29 13.49 -3.42
N LEU A 92 -1.03 13.64 -3.58
CA LEU A 92 -1.65 14.08 -4.82
C LEU A 92 -1.23 15.50 -5.27
N GLN A 93 -0.65 16.28 -4.36
CA GLN A 93 -0.13 17.63 -4.64
C GLN A 93 1.37 17.66 -4.92
N LYS A 94 2.05 16.52 -4.97
CA LYS A 94 3.51 16.42 -5.14
C LYS A 94 3.89 15.67 -6.42
N PRO A 95 5.00 16.04 -7.08
CA PRO A 95 5.51 15.31 -8.24
C PRO A 95 6.27 14.06 -7.78
N LEU A 96 5.56 13.04 -7.31
CA LEU A 96 6.17 11.78 -6.90
C LEU A 96 6.36 10.84 -8.09
N GLN A 97 7.42 10.03 -8.02
CA GLN A 97 7.76 9.04 -9.03
C GLN A 97 7.15 7.67 -8.72
N LEU A 98 6.76 7.43 -7.47
CA LEU A 98 5.99 6.26 -7.06
C LEU A 98 5.22 6.57 -5.77
N VAL A 99 3.99 6.09 -5.70
CA VAL A 99 3.20 6.07 -4.47
C VAL A 99 2.95 4.64 -4.05
N VAL A 100 3.17 4.35 -2.76
CA VAL A 100 2.92 3.03 -2.17
C VAL A 100 1.77 3.12 -1.19
N ILE A 101 0.74 2.27 -1.38
CA ILE A 101 -0.41 2.15 -0.47
C ILE A 101 -0.56 0.68 -0.06
N ASP A 102 -0.39 0.40 1.21
CA ASP A 102 -0.51 -0.96 1.74
C ASP A 102 -1.96 -1.31 2.13
N GLU A 103 -2.33 -2.58 1.94
CA GLU A 103 -3.60 -3.20 2.37
C GLU A 103 -4.88 -2.60 1.74
N ILE A 104 -4.89 -2.39 0.42
CA ILE A 104 -6.14 -2.13 -0.30
C ILE A 104 -7.01 -3.39 -0.27
N GLY A 105 -8.22 -3.29 0.29
CA GLY A 105 -9.05 -4.48 0.52
C GLY A 105 -10.51 -4.19 0.84
N ARG A 106 -11.01 -4.86 1.89
CA ARG A 106 -12.44 -4.86 2.22
C ARG A 106 -13.01 -3.48 2.51
N TYR A 107 -12.25 -2.61 3.14
CA TYR A 107 -12.70 -1.26 3.49
C TYR A 107 -12.87 -0.39 2.25
N GLU A 108 -11.88 -0.40 1.36
CA GLU A 108 -11.94 0.35 0.10
C GLU A 108 -13.00 -0.23 -0.84
N LEU A 109 -13.20 -1.54 -0.84
CA LEU A 109 -14.30 -2.18 -1.58
C LEU A 109 -15.68 -1.76 -1.06
N ALA A 110 -15.80 -1.49 0.25
CA ALA A 110 -17.01 -0.97 0.90
C ALA A 110 -17.17 0.57 0.78
N GLY A 111 -16.22 1.28 0.20
CA GLY A 111 -16.25 2.75 0.10
C GLY A 111 -15.71 3.46 1.34
N GLU A 112 -14.94 2.76 2.17
CA GLU A 112 -14.42 3.25 3.45
C GLU A 112 -12.91 3.53 3.38
N LEU A 113 -12.31 3.98 4.48
CA LEU A 113 -10.88 4.28 4.68
C LEU A 113 -10.26 5.07 3.52
N TRP A 114 -9.48 4.39 2.68
CA TRP A 114 -8.69 5.01 1.60
C TRP A 114 -9.44 5.09 0.27
N TYR A 115 -10.72 4.70 0.20
CA TYR A 115 -11.49 4.58 -1.05
C TYR A 115 -11.38 5.80 -1.96
N GLU A 116 -11.68 6.99 -1.43
CA GLU A 116 -11.63 8.23 -2.23
C GLU A 116 -10.20 8.58 -2.65
N GLY A 117 -9.27 8.54 -1.71
CA GLY A 117 -7.86 8.81 -1.96
C GLY A 117 -7.25 7.84 -2.96
N PHE A 118 -7.52 6.54 -2.80
CA PHE A 118 -7.06 5.51 -3.72
C PHE A 118 -7.67 5.69 -5.12
N THR A 119 -8.96 6.02 -5.21
CA THR A 119 -9.63 6.32 -6.48
C THR A 119 -8.95 7.50 -7.18
N ASN A 120 -8.66 8.57 -6.45
CA ASN A 120 -7.95 9.73 -7.00
C ASN A 120 -6.54 9.39 -7.44
N LEU A 121 -5.81 8.58 -6.67
CA LEU A 121 -4.49 8.08 -7.05
C LEU A 121 -4.55 7.23 -8.33
N ILE A 122 -5.49 6.31 -8.44
CA ILE A 122 -5.64 5.49 -9.65
C ILE A 122 -5.98 6.35 -10.88
N ASN A 123 -6.70 7.43 -10.72
CA ASN A 123 -7.04 8.36 -11.80
C ASN A 123 -5.97 9.44 -12.07
N SER A 124 -4.97 9.57 -11.22
CA SER A 124 -3.85 10.53 -11.39
C SER A 124 -2.83 10.01 -12.41
N SER A 125 -1.82 10.82 -12.73
CA SER A 125 -0.66 10.41 -13.54
C SER A 125 0.46 9.75 -12.75
N ILE A 126 0.37 9.70 -11.41
CA ILE A 126 1.44 9.20 -10.54
C ILE A 126 1.48 7.66 -10.58
N PRO A 127 2.63 7.04 -10.81
CA PRO A 127 2.81 5.59 -10.67
C PRO A 127 2.39 5.09 -9.28
N VAL A 128 1.66 3.98 -9.22
CA VAL A 128 1.13 3.42 -7.97
C VAL A 128 1.58 2.00 -7.77
N LEU A 129 2.05 1.69 -6.58
CA LEU A 129 2.23 0.33 -6.08
C LEU A 129 1.29 0.14 -4.90
N PHE A 130 0.46 -0.88 -4.93
CA PHE A 130 -0.37 -1.21 -3.78
C PHE A 130 -0.32 -2.69 -3.44
N THR A 131 -0.66 -3.01 -2.19
CA THR A 131 -0.80 -4.40 -1.77
C THR A 131 -2.26 -4.78 -1.60
N ALA A 132 -2.59 -6.03 -1.90
CA ALA A 132 -3.92 -6.59 -1.71
C ALA A 132 -3.85 -8.08 -1.38
N LYS A 133 -4.85 -8.57 -0.63
CA LYS A 133 -5.01 -10.02 -0.44
C LYS A 133 -5.46 -10.68 -1.74
N THR A 134 -4.95 -11.87 -2.05
CA THR A 134 -5.26 -12.62 -3.27
C THR A 134 -6.76 -12.71 -3.53
N LYS A 135 -7.55 -12.97 -2.49
CA LYS A 135 -9.01 -13.08 -2.60
C LYS A 135 -9.74 -11.80 -3.02
N HIS A 136 -9.12 -10.62 -2.85
CA HIS A 136 -9.71 -9.33 -3.22
C HIS A 136 -9.19 -8.81 -4.55
N LEU A 137 -8.08 -9.35 -5.06
CA LEU A 137 -7.38 -8.82 -6.21
C LEU A 137 -8.27 -8.64 -7.44
N LYS A 138 -9.01 -9.68 -7.82
CA LYS A 138 -9.88 -9.64 -9.00
C LYS A 138 -10.93 -8.52 -8.89
N ILE A 139 -11.61 -8.41 -7.75
CA ILE A 139 -12.67 -7.40 -7.53
C ILE A 139 -12.07 -5.98 -7.54
N ILE A 140 -10.87 -5.79 -6.96
CA ILE A 140 -10.17 -4.49 -6.96
C ILE A 140 -9.82 -4.09 -8.39
N VAL A 141 -9.21 -4.97 -9.16
CA VAL A 141 -8.81 -4.72 -10.55
C VAL A 141 -10.02 -4.36 -11.42
N GLU A 142 -11.13 -5.09 -11.28
CA GLU A 142 -12.38 -4.83 -12.01
C GLU A 142 -13.02 -3.50 -11.58
N LYS A 143 -13.11 -3.22 -10.27
CA LYS A 143 -13.75 -2.01 -9.73
C LYS A 143 -13.09 -0.72 -10.22
N TRP A 144 -11.77 -0.66 -10.20
CA TRP A 144 -11.01 0.53 -10.63
C TRP A 144 -10.48 0.43 -12.07
N LYS A 145 -10.86 -0.62 -12.83
CA LYS A 145 -10.42 -0.85 -14.21
C LYS A 145 -8.89 -0.76 -14.35
N ILE A 146 -8.18 -1.41 -13.42
CA ILE A 146 -6.71 -1.36 -13.37
C ILE A 146 -6.13 -2.35 -14.37
N GLU A 147 -5.19 -1.89 -15.18
CA GLU A 147 -4.32 -2.73 -16.02
C GLU A 147 -2.92 -2.74 -15.40
N PRO A 148 -2.60 -3.71 -14.53
CA PRO A 148 -1.32 -3.73 -13.85
C PRO A 148 -0.19 -4.08 -14.82
N VAL A 149 0.92 -3.35 -14.76
CA VAL A 149 2.12 -3.66 -15.56
C VAL A 149 2.93 -4.81 -14.96
N ALA A 150 2.78 -5.06 -13.64
CA ALA A 150 3.35 -6.22 -12.97
C ALA A 150 2.56 -6.57 -11.69
N ILE A 151 2.48 -7.87 -11.41
CA ILE A 151 1.91 -8.41 -10.17
C ILE A 151 3.00 -9.26 -9.50
N PHE A 152 3.30 -8.96 -8.24
CA PHE A 152 4.32 -9.63 -7.45
C PHE A 152 3.70 -10.51 -6.37
N HIS A 153 4.27 -11.69 -6.17
CA HIS A 153 3.93 -12.62 -5.10
C HIS A 153 5.13 -12.76 -4.17
N PRO A 154 5.12 -12.19 -2.94
CA PRO A 154 6.29 -12.16 -2.06
C PRO A 154 7.02 -13.50 -1.82
N PRO A 155 6.33 -14.66 -1.70
CA PRO A 155 7.01 -15.94 -1.57
C PRO A 155 7.88 -16.31 -2.77
N ASP A 156 7.52 -15.85 -3.98
CA ASP A 156 8.25 -16.11 -5.22
C ASP A 156 9.45 -15.16 -5.37
N PHE A 157 9.44 -14.05 -4.65
CA PHE A 157 10.50 -13.04 -4.62
C PHE A 157 11.34 -13.14 -3.34
N ILE A 158 12.04 -14.26 -3.16
CA ILE A 158 13.10 -14.41 -2.14
C ILE A 158 14.16 -13.31 -2.29
N ASN A 159 14.17 -12.63 -3.43
CA ASN A 159 15.10 -11.56 -3.74
C ASN A 159 14.36 -10.29 -4.19
N THR A 160 14.13 -9.35 -3.24
CA THR A 160 13.59 -8.01 -3.49
C THR A 160 14.32 -7.29 -4.65
N LYS A 161 15.59 -7.65 -4.92
CA LYS A 161 16.41 -7.08 -6.01
C LYS A 161 15.82 -7.33 -7.40
N LYS A 162 15.18 -8.49 -7.66
CA LYS A 162 14.56 -8.76 -8.96
C LYS A 162 13.34 -7.87 -9.19
N ALA A 163 12.46 -7.75 -8.19
CA ALA A 163 11.31 -6.87 -8.27
C ALA A 163 11.73 -5.40 -8.39
N PHE A 164 12.75 -5.00 -7.63
CA PHE A 164 13.35 -3.67 -7.75
C PHE A 164 13.82 -3.38 -9.18
N ALA A 165 14.61 -4.28 -9.79
CA ALA A 165 15.11 -4.10 -11.15
C ALA A 165 13.98 -3.99 -12.19
N GLN A 166 12.91 -4.77 -12.02
CA GLN A 166 11.75 -4.70 -12.91
C GLN A 166 10.99 -3.39 -12.75
N ILE A 167 10.71 -2.97 -11.52
CA ILE A 167 10.01 -1.70 -11.24
C ILE A 167 10.85 -0.53 -11.72
N ASP A 168 12.13 -0.50 -11.41
CA ASP A 168 13.06 0.52 -11.84
C ASP A 168 13.06 0.70 -13.38
N SER A 169 13.16 -0.41 -14.12
CA SER A 169 13.08 -0.39 -15.59
C SER A 169 11.75 0.17 -16.11
N LEU A 170 10.63 -0.23 -15.51
CA LEU A 170 9.30 0.21 -15.94
C LEU A 170 9.02 1.67 -15.56
N LEU A 171 9.52 2.14 -14.42
CA LEU A 171 9.44 3.56 -14.04
C LEU A 171 10.24 4.42 -15.01
N LEU A 172 11.48 4.04 -15.32
CA LEU A 172 12.30 4.77 -16.30
C LEU A 172 11.61 4.86 -17.65
N GLN A 173 11.04 3.78 -18.16
CA GLN A 173 10.31 3.80 -19.44
C GLN A 173 9.11 4.75 -19.41
N SER A 174 8.41 4.86 -18.27
CA SER A 174 7.23 5.72 -18.13
C SER A 174 7.55 7.22 -18.11
N PHE A 175 8.80 7.61 -17.79
CA PHE A 175 9.23 9.03 -17.78
C PHE A 175 9.71 9.49 -19.14
N PHE A 176 10.03 8.58 -20.05
CA PHE A 176 10.55 8.92 -21.39
C PHE A 176 9.51 8.62 -22.51
N SER A 177 8.30 8.19 -22.17
CA SER A 177 7.17 7.97 -23.07
C SER A 177 6.10 9.06 -22.92
#